data_135a45471c6ad29abc26fbc72e3b040e
#
_entry.id   135a45471c6ad29abc26fbc72e3b040e
#
_cell.length_a   1.000
_cell.length_b   1.000
_cell.length_c   1.000
_cell.angle_alpha   90.00
_cell.angle_beta   90.00
_cell.angle_gamma   90.00
#
_symmetry.space_group_name_H-M   'P 1'
#
loop_
_entity.id
_entity.type
_entity.pdbx_description
1 polymer ?
#
loop_
_entity_poly.entity_id
_entity_poly.type
_entity_poly.pdbx_seq_one_letter_code
_entity_poly.pdbx_strand_id
1 'polypeptide(L)'
;MRAAVLCLLLAVAAGAGCVSQKEAQLRARQAYVAGQEQATQAAVQARQKEQQGPVVVVQGPVRNSLVAWQEGMKLSQAIVTAEYTGFMNPLLIRVLRNGQVAGEFKGIDLLHHQDMELEQGDTVLIVP
;
A
#
# COMPACT_ATOMS: atom_id res chain seq x y z
N MET A 1 32.24 -45.11 45.15
CA MET A 1 32.44 -43.86 44.40
C MET A 1 31.60 -43.72 43.11
N ARG A 2 31.33 -44.80 42.40
CA ARG A 2 30.55 -44.70 41.12
C ARG A 2 29.04 -44.45 41.31
N ALA A 3 28.44 -44.88 42.40
CA ALA A 3 27.04 -44.66 42.71
C ALA A 3 26.70 -43.23 43.16
N ALA A 4 27.59 -42.55 43.83
CA ALA A 4 27.40 -41.18 44.28
C ALA A 4 27.39 -40.13 43.12
N VAL A 5 28.17 -40.39 42.06
CA VAL A 5 28.25 -39.55 40.88
C VAL A 5 26.97 -39.69 40.03
N LEU A 6 26.38 -40.87 40.00
CA LEU A 6 25.13 -41.12 39.24
C LEU A 6 23.93 -40.39 39.85
N CYS A 7 23.84 -40.34 41.20
CA CYS A 7 22.79 -39.62 41.92
C CYS A 7 22.91 -38.10 41.73
N LEU A 8 24.15 -37.58 41.67
CA LEU A 8 24.38 -36.16 41.48
C LEU A 8 23.97 -35.69 40.08
N LEU A 9 24.17 -36.50 39.05
CA LEU A 9 23.75 -36.22 37.67
C LEU A 9 22.21 -36.24 37.48
N LEU A 10 21.52 -37.10 38.21
CA LEU A 10 20.06 -37.18 38.20
C LEU A 10 19.40 -35.97 38.91
N ALA A 11 20.03 -35.42 39.92
CA ALA A 11 19.49 -34.25 40.64
C ALA A 11 19.56 -32.96 39.80
N VAL A 12 20.53 -32.82 38.90
CA VAL A 12 20.69 -31.66 38.04
C VAL A 12 19.64 -31.66 36.89
N ALA A 13 19.18 -32.81 36.45
CA ALA A 13 18.16 -32.91 35.41
C ALA A 13 16.75 -32.51 35.88
N ALA A 14 16.46 -32.66 37.19
CA ALA A 14 15.14 -32.32 37.73
C ALA A 14 14.94 -30.82 38.03
N GLY A 15 16.01 -30.03 38.09
CA GLY A 15 15.92 -28.57 38.37
C GLY A 15 15.61 -27.66 37.20
N ALA A 16 15.69 -28.15 35.97
CA ALA A 16 15.50 -27.32 34.77
C ALA A 16 14.02 -27.25 34.27
N GLY A 17 13.13 -27.98 34.92
CA GLY A 17 11.72 -28.13 34.42
C GLY A 17 10.69 -27.14 35.01
N CYS A 18 11.02 -26.34 36.04
CA CYS A 18 10.04 -25.52 36.75
C CYS A 18 9.99 -24.04 36.37
N VAL A 19 10.84 -23.60 35.49
CA VAL A 19 10.75 -22.20 35.00
C VAL A 19 9.88 -22.21 33.74
N SER A 20 8.60 -21.90 33.91
CA SER A 20 7.99 -21.28 32.80
C SER A 20 6.65 -21.77 32.24
N GLN A 21 5.92 -22.60 32.87
CA GLN A 21 4.53 -22.83 32.37
C GLN A 21 3.74 -21.53 32.37
N LYS A 22 3.89 -20.71 33.40
CA LYS A 22 3.23 -19.39 33.48
C LYS A 22 3.77 -18.41 32.44
N GLU A 23 5.10 -18.36 32.26
CA GLU A 23 5.72 -17.51 31.24
C GLU A 23 5.43 -17.99 29.82
N ALA A 24 5.42 -19.29 29.58
CA ALA A 24 5.03 -19.85 28.30
C ALA A 24 3.57 -19.54 27.96
N GLN A 25 2.67 -19.62 28.93
CA GLN A 25 1.27 -19.25 28.74
C GLN A 25 1.09 -17.75 28.50
N LEU A 26 1.83 -16.91 29.21
CA LEU A 26 1.80 -15.45 28.97
C LEU A 26 2.29 -15.10 27.56
N ARG A 27 3.41 -15.69 27.14
CA ARG A 27 3.95 -15.50 25.78
C ARG A 27 3.01 -16.01 24.71
N ALA A 28 2.35 -17.16 24.93
CA ALA A 28 1.37 -17.69 24.01
C ALA A 28 0.13 -16.78 23.89
N ARG A 29 -0.35 -16.22 25.03
CA ARG A 29 -1.44 -15.25 25.01
C ARG A 29 -1.06 -13.95 24.30
N GLN A 30 0.13 -13.41 24.57
CA GLN A 30 0.64 -12.22 23.91
C GLN A 30 0.80 -12.43 22.39
N ALA A 31 1.34 -13.57 21.97
CA ALA A 31 1.46 -13.92 20.57
C ALA A 31 0.09 -14.06 19.87
N TYR A 32 -0.89 -14.64 20.58
CA TYR A 32 -2.25 -14.80 20.06
C TYR A 32 -2.94 -13.44 19.86
N VAL A 33 -2.85 -12.53 20.85
CA VAL A 33 -3.42 -11.18 20.75
C VAL A 33 -2.74 -10.38 19.65
N ALA A 34 -1.41 -10.42 19.58
CA ALA A 34 -0.65 -9.74 18.53
C ALA A 34 -1.03 -10.27 17.12
N GLY A 35 -1.22 -11.58 16.98
CA GLY A 35 -1.68 -12.20 15.73
C GLY A 35 -3.09 -11.75 15.33
N GLN A 36 -4.01 -11.63 16.29
CA GLN A 36 -5.36 -11.12 16.03
C GLN A 36 -5.35 -9.65 15.59
N GLU A 37 -4.56 -8.80 16.24
CA GLU A 37 -4.45 -7.39 15.87
C GLU A 37 -3.90 -7.24 14.45
N GLN A 38 -2.87 -7.98 14.09
CA GLN A 38 -2.32 -7.97 12.72
C GLN A 38 -3.33 -8.46 11.68
N ALA A 39 -4.06 -9.54 11.98
CA ALA A 39 -5.09 -10.06 11.08
C ALA A 39 -6.23 -9.05 10.88
N THR A 40 -6.65 -8.37 11.96
CA THR A 40 -7.69 -7.36 11.89
C THR A 40 -7.24 -6.14 11.08
N GLN A 41 -6.01 -5.67 11.29
CA GLN A 41 -5.44 -4.55 10.52
C GLN A 41 -5.31 -4.91 9.04
N ALA A 42 -4.83 -6.11 8.73
CA ALA A 42 -4.74 -6.58 7.35
C ALA A 42 -6.12 -6.67 6.68
N ALA A 43 -7.14 -7.16 7.39
CA ALA A 43 -8.51 -7.23 6.88
C ALA A 43 -9.12 -5.83 6.64
N VAL A 44 -8.86 -4.88 7.54
CA VAL A 44 -9.31 -3.49 7.38
C VAL A 44 -8.62 -2.83 6.17
N GLN A 45 -7.32 -3.02 6.02
CA GLN A 45 -6.57 -2.50 4.88
C GLN A 45 -7.02 -3.13 3.55
N ALA A 46 -7.30 -4.43 3.53
CA ALA A 46 -7.83 -5.11 2.35
C ALA A 46 -9.19 -4.54 1.95
N ARG A 47 -10.11 -4.37 2.92
CA ARG A 47 -11.43 -3.76 2.67
C ARG A 47 -11.33 -2.31 2.20
N GLN A 48 -10.39 -1.53 2.74
CA GLN A 48 -10.17 -0.16 2.27
C GLN A 48 -9.66 -0.11 0.82
N LYS A 49 -8.80 -1.06 0.42
CA LYS A 49 -8.36 -1.18 -0.97
C LYS A 49 -9.48 -1.63 -1.91
N GLU A 50 -10.35 -2.52 -1.47
CA GLU A 50 -11.52 -2.96 -2.25
C GLU A 50 -12.57 -1.86 -2.39
N GLN A 51 -12.72 -1.01 -1.38
CA GLN A 51 -13.65 0.14 -1.41
C GLN A 51 -13.11 1.33 -2.23
N GLN A 52 -11.80 1.43 -2.38
CA GLN A 52 -11.17 2.31 -3.36
C GLN A 52 -11.23 1.58 -4.70
N GLY A 53 -12.32 1.73 -5.43
CA GLY A 53 -12.46 1.22 -6.80
C GLY A 53 -11.24 1.55 -7.68
N PRO A 54 -11.25 1.17 -8.94
CA PRO A 54 -10.15 1.50 -9.85
C PRO A 54 -9.90 3.01 -9.86
N VAL A 55 -8.65 3.42 -9.70
CA VAL A 55 -8.25 4.82 -9.63
C VAL A 55 -7.15 5.15 -10.63
N VAL A 56 -7.11 6.40 -11.04
CA VAL A 56 -6.00 7.04 -11.75
C VAL A 56 -5.32 7.99 -10.77
N VAL A 57 -4.00 7.94 -10.72
CA VAL A 57 -3.20 8.83 -9.88
C VAL A 57 -2.78 10.06 -10.68
N VAL A 58 -3.11 11.25 -10.23
CA VAL A 58 -2.70 12.51 -10.86
C VAL A 58 -1.68 13.19 -9.96
N GLN A 59 -0.47 13.38 -10.48
CA GLN A 59 0.64 14.04 -9.78
C GLN A 59 0.91 15.40 -10.40
N GLY A 60 1.05 16.42 -9.56
CA GLY A 60 1.33 17.80 -9.98
C GLY A 60 0.54 18.80 -9.16
N PRO A 61 0.37 20.04 -9.65
CA PRO A 61 -0.39 21.08 -8.96
C PRO A 61 -1.90 20.82 -9.10
N VAL A 62 -2.40 19.81 -8.39
CA VAL A 62 -3.80 19.40 -8.37
C VAL A 62 -4.32 19.35 -6.93
N ARG A 63 -5.62 19.52 -6.76
CA ARG A 63 -6.25 19.43 -5.44
C ARG A 63 -6.54 17.99 -5.06
N ASN A 64 -6.98 17.17 -6.03
CA ASN A 64 -7.29 15.75 -5.85
C ASN A 64 -6.30 14.88 -6.64
N SER A 65 -5.40 14.21 -5.94
CA SER A 65 -4.40 13.32 -6.57
C SER A 65 -4.95 11.94 -6.96
N LEU A 66 -6.10 11.53 -6.41
CA LEU A 66 -6.73 10.26 -6.69
C LEU A 66 -8.07 10.51 -7.38
N VAL A 67 -8.18 10.09 -8.62
CA VAL A 67 -9.38 10.21 -9.44
C VAL A 67 -9.99 8.83 -9.63
N ALA A 68 -11.28 8.66 -9.31
CA ALA A 68 -11.98 7.41 -9.57
C ALA A 68 -12.00 7.16 -11.09
N TRP A 69 -11.45 6.02 -11.51
CA TRP A 69 -11.43 5.63 -12.90
C TRP A 69 -12.79 5.09 -13.35
N GLN A 70 -13.17 5.42 -14.56
CA GLN A 70 -14.35 4.88 -15.24
C GLN A 70 -13.94 4.45 -16.65
N GLU A 71 -14.62 3.42 -17.16
CA GLU A 71 -14.38 2.94 -18.52
C GLU A 71 -14.62 4.07 -19.55
N GLY A 72 -13.66 4.25 -20.46
CA GLY A 72 -13.69 5.34 -21.43
C GLY A 72 -13.26 6.71 -20.88
N MET A 73 -12.72 6.78 -19.65
CA MET A 73 -12.22 8.02 -19.08
C MET A 73 -11.06 8.57 -19.90
N LYS A 74 -11.16 9.84 -20.28
CA LYS A 74 -10.12 10.55 -21.01
C LYS A 74 -9.19 11.33 -20.09
N LEU A 75 -7.98 11.59 -20.57
CA LEU A 75 -6.95 12.35 -19.85
C LEU A 75 -7.47 13.74 -19.43
N SER A 76 -8.14 14.45 -20.32
CA SER A 76 -8.74 15.75 -20.02
C SER A 76 -9.75 15.69 -18.87
N GLN A 77 -10.58 14.65 -18.83
CA GLN A 77 -11.56 14.43 -17.75
C GLN A 77 -10.87 14.18 -16.40
N ALA A 78 -9.80 13.37 -16.41
CA ALA A 78 -9.04 13.10 -15.20
C ALA A 78 -8.40 14.39 -14.63
N ILE A 79 -7.85 15.25 -15.48
CA ILE A 79 -7.24 16.54 -15.07
C ILE A 79 -8.29 17.49 -14.51
N VAL A 80 -9.47 17.57 -15.15
CA VAL A 80 -10.59 18.40 -14.65
C VAL A 80 -11.07 17.88 -13.29
N THR A 81 -11.25 16.58 -13.16
CA THR A 81 -11.70 15.96 -11.88
C THR A 81 -10.65 16.07 -10.78
N ALA A 82 -9.36 16.07 -11.14
CA ALA A 82 -8.26 16.31 -10.20
C ALA A 82 -8.19 17.77 -9.73
N GLU A 83 -8.96 18.67 -10.33
CA GLU A 83 -8.96 20.12 -10.03
C GLU A 83 -7.55 20.72 -10.14
N TYR A 84 -7.05 20.82 -11.37
CA TYR A 84 -5.77 21.46 -11.64
C TYR A 84 -5.75 22.90 -11.11
N THR A 85 -4.76 23.23 -10.26
CA THR A 85 -4.62 24.51 -9.57
C THR A 85 -3.51 25.39 -10.15
N GLY A 86 -2.87 24.95 -11.23
CA GLY A 86 -1.82 25.75 -11.90
C GLY A 86 -2.37 27.06 -12.49
N PHE A 87 -1.58 28.13 -12.41
CA PHE A 87 -1.96 29.44 -12.95
C PHE A 87 -1.87 29.53 -14.48
N MET A 88 -1.16 28.59 -15.10
CA MET A 88 -0.94 28.54 -16.55
C MET A 88 -1.25 27.13 -17.06
N ASN A 89 -1.43 27.02 -18.39
CA ASN A 89 -1.54 25.70 -19.00
C ASN A 89 -0.28 24.88 -18.69
N PRO A 90 -0.41 23.58 -18.31
CA PRO A 90 0.74 22.76 -18.02
C PRO A 90 1.65 22.68 -19.25
N LEU A 91 2.97 22.78 -19.05
CA LEU A 91 3.94 22.68 -20.13
C LEU A 91 3.96 21.27 -20.71
N LEU A 92 3.89 20.27 -19.84
CA LEU A 92 3.99 18.87 -20.21
C LEU A 92 3.09 18.01 -19.34
N ILE A 93 2.38 17.08 -19.96
CA ILE A 93 1.58 16.07 -19.29
C ILE A 93 2.06 14.70 -19.77
N ARG A 94 2.47 13.86 -18.84
CA ARG A 94 2.98 12.52 -19.13
C ARG A 94 2.09 11.48 -18.49
N VAL A 95 1.67 10.50 -19.27
CA VAL A 95 0.90 9.36 -18.77
C VAL A 95 1.83 8.17 -18.64
N LEU A 96 1.89 7.61 -17.44
CA LEU A 96 2.66 6.42 -17.13
C LEU A 96 1.70 5.24 -16.94
N ARG A 97 1.95 4.18 -17.66
CA ARG A 97 1.23 2.90 -17.58
C ARG A 97 2.22 1.80 -17.20
N ASN A 98 2.00 1.13 -16.07
CA ASN A 98 2.92 0.12 -15.54
C ASN A 98 4.37 0.65 -15.37
N GLY A 99 4.52 1.93 -15.02
CA GLY A 99 5.82 2.57 -14.85
C GLY A 99 6.52 3.00 -16.14
N GLN A 100 5.91 2.77 -17.30
CA GLN A 100 6.44 3.21 -18.60
C GLN A 100 5.62 4.37 -19.16
N VAL A 101 6.27 5.24 -19.93
CA VAL A 101 5.59 6.36 -20.59
C VAL A 101 4.67 5.82 -21.69
N ALA A 102 3.37 5.93 -21.48
CA ALA A 102 2.36 5.56 -22.46
C ALA A 102 2.02 6.70 -23.42
N GLY A 103 2.13 7.95 -22.97
CA GLY A 103 1.91 9.13 -23.78
C GLY A 103 2.51 10.39 -23.15
N GLU A 104 2.84 11.35 -23.98
CA GLU A 104 3.35 12.65 -23.58
C GLU A 104 2.64 13.72 -24.39
N PHE A 105 2.06 14.72 -23.74
CA PHE A 105 1.23 15.75 -24.33
C PHE A 105 1.66 17.12 -23.80
N LYS A 106 1.61 18.12 -24.66
CA LYS A 106 1.64 19.51 -24.20
C LYS A 106 0.24 19.93 -23.77
N GLY A 107 0.13 20.76 -22.75
CA GLY A 107 -1.19 21.19 -22.25
C GLY A 107 -2.09 21.79 -23.31
N ILE A 108 -1.49 22.49 -24.30
CA ILE A 108 -2.21 23.06 -25.44
C ILE A 108 -2.76 22.00 -26.40
N ASP A 109 -2.10 20.86 -26.52
CA ASP A 109 -2.50 19.78 -27.46
C ASP A 109 -3.79 19.10 -27.00
N LEU A 110 -4.04 19.06 -25.69
CA LEU A 110 -5.32 18.56 -25.15
C LEU A 110 -6.51 19.42 -25.55
N LEU A 111 -6.31 20.71 -25.76
CA LEU A 111 -7.34 21.64 -26.22
C LEU A 111 -7.64 21.44 -27.72
N HIS A 112 -6.71 20.84 -28.46
CA HIS A 112 -6.83 20.58 -29.89
C HIS A 112 -7.20 19.13 -30.23
N HIS A 113 -7.91 18.43 -29.33
CA HIS A 113 -8.45 17.07 -29.52
C HIS A 113 -7.42 15.93 -29.54
N GLN A 114 -6.20 16.14 -29.10
CA GLN A 114 -5.26 15.06 -28.86
C GLN A 114 -5.46 14.48 -27.45
N ASP A 115 -6.60 13.86 -27.22
CA ASP A 115 -6.95 13.29 -25.93
C ASP A 115 -6.72 11.78 -25.91
N MET A 116 -6.23 11.27 -24.80
CA MET A 116 -5.90 9.85 -24.60
C MET A 116 -6.87 9.22 -23.63
N GLU A 117 -7.29 8.01 -23.93
CA GLU A 117 -8.06 7.19 -23.01
C GLU A 117 -7.14 6.59 -21.94
N LEU A 118 -7.53 6.74 -20.68
CA LEU A 118 -6.81 6.24 -19.52
C LEU A 118 -7.27 4.83 -19.15
N GLU A 119 -6.33 4.03 -18.68
CA GLU A 119 -6.60 2.72 -18.11
C GLU A 119 -6.52 2.76 -16.59
N GLN A 120 -7.12 1.76 -15.97
CA GLN A 120 -7.05 1.58 -14.53
C GLN A 120 -5.61 1.50 -14.07
N GLY A 121 -5.25 2.31 -13.07
CA GLY A 121 -3.90 2.33 -12.49
C GLY A 121 -2.90 3.20 -13.24
N ASP A 122 -3.32 3.93 -14.28
CA ASP A 122 -2.46 4.92 -14.93
C ASP A 122 -2.06 6.03 -13.96
N THR A 123 -0.87 6.55 -14.15
CA THR A 123 -0.37 7.72 -13.41
C THR A 123 -0.17 8.87 -14.38
N VAL A 124 -0.84 9.98 -14.11
CA VAL A 124 -0.74 11.22 -14.89
C VAL A 124 0.20 12.18 -14.15
N LEU A 125 1.31 12.54 -14.78
CA LEU A 125 2.28 13.50 -14.26
C LEU A 125 2.12 14.83 -14.99
N ILE A 126 1.75 15.87 -14.25
CA ILE A 126 1.59 17.23 -14.76
C ILE A 126 2.80 18.06 -14.36
N VAL A 127 3.55 18.56 -15.34
CA VAL A 127 4.68 19.44 -15.14
C VAL A 127 4.22 20.87 -15.48
N PRO A 128 4.27 21.78 -14.50
CA PRO A 128 3.87 23.17 -14.69
C PRO A 128 4.80 23.96 -15.61
#